data_c12a72fbfec3bbc0a6daee006b7b8493
#
_entry.id   c12a72fbfec3bbc0a6daee006b7b8493
#
_cell.length_a   1.000
_cell.length_b   1.000
_cell.length_c   1.000
_cell.angle_alpha   90.00
_cell.angle_beta   90.00
_cell.angle_gamma   90.00
#
_symmetry.space_group_name_H-M   'P 1'
#
loop_
_entity.id
_entity.type
_entity.pdbx_description
1 polymer ?
#
loop_
_entity_poly.entity_id
_entity_poly.type
_entity_poly.pdbx_seq_one_letter_code
_entity_poly.pdbx_strand_id
1 'polypeptide(L)'
;MKVEILSEDELKIKFILKDSDYVFANAWRRAMKSLVPTLAVDYVDFYLNTSLLYDEIIAHRIGLIPLKTDLERYNFQDRCVCEGEGCPNCQVSLRLNVEGPKVVYSGDLIPDDPEVKPVYDNIPIVELYEGQQLMLEAVARLGTGREHAKFQPVSICMYKIIPKIEITNDCNSCMKCVDACPRNVLRNNDGKVVVENVLDCSMCRDCVRVCEPNAIVIEETNDFLFTVEGVGQLPVRVVMRKALEILKEKAEEANRILEELS
;
A
#
# COMPACT_ATOMS: atom_id res chain seq x y z
N MET A 1 21.50 -4.99 -9.03
CA MET A 1 20.16 -4.96 -8.41
C MET A 1 19.47 -6.30 -8.58
N LYS A 2 18.98 -6.93 -7.51
CA LYS A 2 18.24 -8.20 -7.50
C LYS A 2 17.08 -8.12 -6.50
N VAL A 3 16.01 -8.86 -6.76
CA VAL A 3 14.86 -8.98 -5.84
C VAL A 3 14.81 -10.42 -5.34
N GLU A 4 14.79 -10.61 -4.03
CA GLU A 4 14.65 -11.90 -3.36
C GLU A 4 13.39 -11.90 -2.51
N ILE A 5 12.41 -12.72 -2.88
CA ILE A 5 11.13 -12.81 -2.17
C ILE A 5 11.31 -13.72 -0.94
N LEU A 6 10.97 -13.20 0.24
CA LEU A 6 11.02 -13.94 1.51
C LEU A 6 9.69 -14.60 1.84
N SER A 7 8.60 -13.88 1.62
CA SER A 7 7.23 -14.39 1.79
C SER A 7 6.28 -13.63 0.88
N GLU A 8 5.25 -14.31 0.43
CA GLU A 8 4.22 -13.75 -0.42
C GLU A 8 2.89 -14.43 -0.17
N ASP A 9 1.85 -13.64 -0.06
CA ASP A 9 0.45 -14.04 -0.15
C ASP A 9 -0.31 -13.07 -1.07
N GLU A 10 -1.62 -13.21 -1.19
CA GLU A 10 -2.42 -12.41 -2.10
C GLU A 10 -2.35 -10.90 -1.81
N LEU A 11 -2.30 -10.52 -0.53
CA LEU A 11 -2.34 -9.13 -0.08
C LEU A 11 -1.00 -8.60 0.40
N LYS A 12 -0.03 -9.48 0.68
CA LYS A 12 1.22 -9.06 1.32
C LYS A 12 2.44 -9.71 0.69
N ILE A 13 3.48 -8.92 0.50
CA ILE A 13 4.78 -9.38 0.05
C ILE A 13 5.89 -8.81 0.92
N LYS A 14 6.85 -9.67 1.29
CA LYS A 14 8.09 -9.28 1.97
C LYS A 14 9.27 -9.74 1.11
N PHE A 15 10.15 -8.81 0.75
CA PHE A 15 11.27 -9.11 -0.13
C PHE A 15 12.50 -8.25 0.19
N ILE A 16 13.65 -8.72 -0.26
CA ILE A 16 14.89 -7.97 -0.21
C ILE A 16 15.20 -7.42 -1.61
N LEU A 17 15.45 -6.12 -1.67
CA LEU A 17 16.00 -5.44 -2.84
C LEU A 17 17.51 -5.30 -2.61
N LYS A 18 18.32 -6.11 -3.31
CA LYS A 18 19.78 -6.15 -3.19
C LYS A 18 20.48 -5.26 -4.19
N ASP A 19 21.64 -4.76 -3.82
CA ASP A 19 22.51 -3.95 -4.67
C ASP A 19 21.78 -2.77 -5.31
N SER A 20 21.03 -2.00 -4.51
CA SER A 20 20.27 -0.83 -4.94
C SER A 20 20.71 0.40 -4.16
N ASP A 21 20.10 1.54 -4.43
CA ASP A 21 20.28 2.76 -3.65
C ASP A 21 18.97 3.19 -2.97
N TYR A 22 19.09 4.06 -1.97
CA TYR A 22 17.93 4.55 -1.22
C TYR A 22 17.02 5.45 -2.06
N VAL A 23 17.55 6.09 -3.13
CA VAL A 23 16.78 6.97 -4.02
C VAL A 23 15.78 6.12 -4.80
N PHE A 24 16.27 5.05 -5.44
CA PHE A 24 15.41 4.11 -6.16
C PHE A 24 14.43 3.39 -5.22
N ALA A 25 14.91 2.90 -4.08
CA ALA A 25 14.06 2.23 -3.10
C ALA A 25 12.89 3.14 -2.65
N ASN A 26 13.18 4.42 -2.34
CA ASN A 26 12.15 5.38 -1.96
C ASN A 26 11.25 5.80 -3.12
N ALA A 27 11.80 5.97 -4.33
CA ALA A 27 11.01 6.29 -5.51
C ALA A 27 10.00 5.17 -5.80
N TRP A 28 10.43 3.91 -5.77
CA TRP A 28 9.55 2.76 -5.96
C TRP A 28 8.48 2.65 -4.88
N ARG A 29 8.86 2.80 -3.60
CA ARG A 29 7.90 2.85 -2.48
C ARG A 29 6.84 3.92 -2.68
N ARG A 30 7.25 5.14 -3.03
CA ARG A 30 6.34 6.27 -3.28
C ARG A 30 5.44 6.02 -4.50
N ALA A 31 5.99 5.45 -5.57
CA ALA A 31 5.22 5.11 -6.77
C ALA A 31 4.11 4.08 -6.45
N MET A 32 4.43 3.00 -5.72
CA MET A 32 3.43 2.02 -5.29
C MET A 32 2.29 2.65 -4.48
N LYS A 33 2.60 3.63 -3.64
CA LYS A 33 1.62 4.26 -2.75
C LYS A 33 0.78 5.34 -3.46
N SER A 34 1.38 6.12 -4.36
CA SER A 34 0.78 7.37 -4.82
C SER A 34 0.56 7.49 -6.32
N LEU A 35 1.15 6.61 -7.14
CA LEU A 35 1.06 6.72 -8.59
C LEU A 35 0.27 5.59 -9.27
N VAL A 36 0.21 4.42 -8.66
CA VAL A 36 -0.57 3.30 -9.20
C VAL A 36 -2.06 3.63 -9.05
N PRO A 37 -2.83 3.64 -10.14
CA PRO A 37 -4.23 3.98 -10.09
C PRO A 37 -5.09 2.85 -9.54
N THR A 38 -6.22 3.23 -8.92
CA THR A 38 -7.29 2.30 -8.51
C THR A 38 -8.64 2.95 -8.71
N LEU A 39 -9.69 2.13 -8.76
CA LEU A 39 -11.07 2.59 -8.74
C LEU A 39 -11.49 2.95 -7.31
N ALA A 40 -12.16 4.09 -7.16
CA ALA A 40 -12.88 4.45 -5.94
C ALA A 40 -14.07 5.33 -6.29
N VAL A 41 -15.11 5.30 -5.46
CA VAL A 41 -16.27 6.17 -5.63
C VAL A 41 -15.86 7.64 -5.52
N ASP A 42 -16.23 8.43 -6.51
CA ASP A 42 -15.88 9.84 -6.61
C ASP A 42 -17.02 10.76 -6.20
N TYR A 43 -18.24 10.46 -6.64
CA TYR A 43 -19.44 11.15 -6.20
C TYR A 43 -20.60 10.19 -5.99
N VAL A 44 -21.64 10.64 -5.28
CA VAL A 44 -22.83 9.88 -4.94
C VAL A 44 -24.06 10.76 -5.15
N ASP A 45 -25.00 10.27 -5.96
CA ASP A 45 -26.32 10.87 -6.15
C ASP A 45 -27.32 10.22 -5.22
N PHE A 46 -27.89 11.00 -4.29
CA PHE A 46 -28.92 10.53 -3.36
C PHE A 46 -30.30 10.78 -3.91
N TYR A 47 -31.08 9.73 -4.12
CA TYR A 47 -32.48 9.81 -4.51
C TYR A 47 -33.39 9.87 -3.29
N LEU A 48 -33.02 9.12 -2.22
CA LEU A 48 -33.75 9.11 -0.96
C LEU A 48 -32.80 8.72 0.18
N ASN A 49 -32.79 9.52 1.24
CA ASN A 49 -32.13 9.18 2.51
C ASN A 49 -33.01 9.62 3.69
N THR A 50 -33.60 8.65 4.35
CA THR A 50 -34.37 8.87 5.58
C THR A 50 -33.66 8.30 6.81
N SER A 51 -32.39 7.92 6.67
CA SER A 51 -31.56 7.44 7.80
C SER A 51 -31.20 8.57 8.76
N LEU A 52 -30.55 8.21 9.87
CA LEU A 52 -30.05 9.18 10.84
C LEU A 52 -28.74 9.89 10.41
N LEU A 53 -28.07 9.38 9.37
CA LEU A 53 -26.82 9.96 8.87
C LEU A 53 -27.08 10.89 7.70
N TYR A 54 -26.38 12.03 7.69
CA TYR A 54 -26.37 12.96 6.57
C TYR A 54 -25.71 12.36 5.33
N ASP A 55 -26.13 12.82 4.15
CA ASP A 55 -25.65 12.33 2.85
C ASP A 55 -24.12 12.40 2.74
N GLU A 56 -23.51 13.46 3.23
CA GLU A 56 -22.06 13.65 3.18
C GLU A 56 -21.30 12.59 3.98
N ILE A 57 -21.86 12.16 5.10
CA ILE A 57 -21.25 11.10 5.92
C ILE A 57 -21.31 9.76 5.21
N ILE A 58 -22.46 9.46 4.61
CA ILE A 58 -22.66 8.22 3.85
C ILE A 58 -21.76 8.24 2.61
N ALA A 59 -21.74 9.34 1.86
CA ALA A 59 -20.87 9.52 0.68
C ALA A 59 -19.39 9.34 1.04
N HIS A 60 -18.94 9.94 2.15
CA HIS A 60 -17.58 9.79 2.61
C HIS A 60 -17.25 8.33 2.95
N ARG A 61 -18.14 7.59 3.64
CA ARG A 61 -17.94 6.18 3.94
C ARG A 61 -17.87 5.33 2.68
N ILE A 62 -18.80 5.54 1.73
CA ILE A 62 -18.83 4.82 0.44
C ILE A 62 -17.56 5.14 -0.35
N GLY A 63 -17.10 6.39 -0.36
CA GLY A 63 -15.88 6.81 -1.05
C GLY A 63 -14.61 6.11 -0.55
N LEU A 64 -14.59 5.64 0.70
CA LEU A 64 -13.45 4.93 1.30
C LEU A 64 -13.54 3.40 1.15
N ILE A 65 -14.62 2.84 0.59
CA ILE A 65 -14.75 1.41 0.32
C ILE A 65 -13.80 1.03 -0.83
N PRO A 66 -12.85 0.11 -0.62
CA PRO A 66 -11.97 -0.34 -1.68
C PRO A 66 -12.74 -1.19 -2.70
N LEU A 67 -12.59 -0.86 -3.98
CA LEU A 67 -13.22 -1.56 -5.10
C LEU A 67 -12.19 -2.38 -5.87
N LYS A 68 -12.55 -3.60 -6.31
CA LYS A 68 -11.73 -4.37 -7.23
C LYS A 68 -11.50 -3.57 -8.51
N THR A 69 -10.27 -3.57 -8.99
CA THR A 69 -9.84 -2.70 -10.09
C THR A 69 -9.25 -3.55 -11.21
N ASP A 70 -9.67 -3.28 -12.44
CA ASP A 70 -9.05 -3.78 -13.65
C ASP A 70 -8.41 -2.60 -14.41
N LEU A 71 -7.07 -2.59 -14.47
CA LEU A 71 -6.29 -1.53 -15.14
C LEU A 71 -6.21 -1.69 -16.66
N GLU A 72 -6.63 -2.83 -17.21
CA GLU A 72 -6.67 -3.05 -18.66
C GLU A 72 -8.00 -2.57 -19.26
N ARG A 73 -9.07 -2.57 -18.45
CA ARG A 73 -10.41 -2.21 -18.88
C ARG A 73 -10.72 -0.73 -18.72
N TYR A 74 -10.30 -0.11 -17.60
CA TYR A 74 -10.65 1.27 -17.28
C TYR A 74 -9.54 2.25 -17.61
N ASN A 75 -9.93 3.38 -18.20
CA ASN A 75 -9.06 4.51 -18.50
C ASN A 75 -9.31 5.67 -17.53
N PHE A 76 -8.32 6.56 -17.38
CA PHE A 76 -8.56 7.84 -16.75
C PHE A 76 -9.55 8.66 -17.57
N GLN A 77 -10.42 9.43 -16.92
CA GLN A 77 -11.43 10.26 -17.60
C GLN A 77 -10.81 11.26 -18.57
N ASP A 78 -9.70 11.90 -18.17
CA ASP A 78 -8.96 12.90 -18.99
C ASP A 78 -8.29 12.30 -20.23
N ARG A 79 -8.17 10.98 -20.31
CA ARG A 79 -7.56 10.24 -21.44
C ARG A 79 -8.53 9.28 -22.13
N CYS A 80 -9.81 9.38 -21.77
CA CYS A 80 -10.85 8.54 -22.33
C CYS A 80 -11.38 9.09 -23.65
N VAL A 81 -11.82 8.20 -24.53
CA VAL A 81 -12.47 8.57 -25.81
C VAL A 81 -13.73 9.42 -25.67
N CYS A 82 -14.31 9.48 -24.47
CA CYS A 82 -15.47 10.32 -24.15
C CYS A 82 -15.10 11.77 -23.74
N GLU A 83 -13.81 12.15 -23.82
CA GLU A 83 -13.33 13.51 -23.48
C GLU A 83 -13.71 13.99 -22.06
N GLY A 84 -13.90 13.04 -21.12
CA GLY A 84 -14.24 13.35 -19.73
C GLY A 84 -15.72 13.40 -19.40
N GLU A 85 -16.61 13.19 -20.37
CA GLU A 85 -18.08 13.20 -20.12
C GLU A 85 -18.55 12.02 -19.24
N GLY A 86 -17.73 10.97 -19.16
CA GLY A 86 -18.05 9.74 -18.42
C GLY A 86 -18.70 8.69 -19.31
N CYS A 87 -18.09 7.52 -19.37
CA CYS A 87 -18.60 6.37 -20.14
C CYS A 87 -18.19 5.05 -19.47
N PRO A 88 -18.73 3.90 -19.90
CA PRO A 88 -18.40 2.60 -19.30
C PRO A 88 -16.91 2.20 -19.36
N ASN A 89 -16.08 2.92 -20.14
CA ASN A 89 -14.63 2.70 -20.21
C ASN A 89 -13.82 3.51 -19.18
N CYS A 90 -14.44 4.47 -18.47
CA CYS A 90 -13.73 5.32 -17.52
C CYS A 90 -14.45 5.49 -16.18
N GLN A 91 -15.68 5.04 -16.07
CA GLN A 91 -16.45 5.05 -14.82
C GLN A 91 -17.37 3.84 -14.71
N VAL A 92 -17.80 3.54 -13.50
CA VAL A 92 -18.77 2.49 -13.18
C VAL A 92 -19.71 2.98 -12.10
N SER A 93 -21.02 2.71 -12.27
CA SER A 93 -22.04 3.02 -11.28
C SER A 93 -22.28 1.81 -10.35
N LEU A 94 -22.47 2.10 -9.07
CA LEU A 94 -22.91 1.14 -8.05
C LEU A 94 -24.22 1.67 -7.46
N ARG A 95 -25.27 0.84 -7.49
CA ARG A 95 -26.59 1.22 -7.00
C ARG A 95 -26.86 0.61 -5.64
N LEU A 96 -27.58 1.36 -4.82
CA LEU A 96 -28.08 0.91 -3.53
C LEU A 96 -29.55 1.28 -3.41
N ASN A 97 -30.39 0.29 -3.05
CA ASN A 97 -31.79 0.53 -2.71
C ASN A 97 -32.17 -0.44 -1.58
N VAL A 98 -32.25 0.07 -0.35
CA VAL A 98 -32.44 -0.74 0.85
C VAL A 98 -33.44 -0.08 1.78
N GLU A 99 -34.32 -0.91 2.36
CA GLU A 99 -35.33 -0.53 3.37
C GLU A 99 -34.97 -1.20 4.70
N GLY A 100 -35.15 -0.44 5.80
CA GLY A 100 -34.96 -0.92 7.16
C GLY A 100 -36.11 -1.75 7.74
N PRO A 101 -35.90 -2.45 8.86
CA PRO A 101 -34.70 -2.35 9.72
C PRO A 101 -33.55 -3.24 9.22
N LYS A 102 -32.38 -2.66 8.95
CA LYS A 102 -31.21 -3.40 8.45
C LYS A 102 -29.95 -2.58 8.62
N VAL A 103 -28.80 -3.23 8.90
CA VAL A 103 -27.49 -2.63 8.70
C VAL A 103 -27.10 -2.80 7.24
N VAL A 104 -26.81 -1.68 6.58
CA VAL A 104 -26.37 -1.64 5.18
C VAL A 104 -24.86 -1.81 5.14
N TYR A 105 -24.39 -2.76 4.37
CA TYR A 105 -22.97 -3.08 4.20
C TYR A 105 -22.48 -2.77 2.78
N SER A 106 -21.18 -2.73 2.60
CA SER A 106 -20.54 -2.58 1.29
C SER A 106 -21.01 -3.61 0.26
N GLY A 107 -21.29 -4.84 0.69
CA GLY A 107 -21.80 -5.90 -0.17
C GLY A 107 -23.24 -5.69 -0.68
N ASP A 108 -23.99 -4.72 -0.14
CA ASP A 108 -25.31 -4.33 -0.64
C ASP A 108 -25.22 -3.39 -1.87
N LEU A 109 -24.04 -2.84 -2.17
CA LEU A 109 -23.79 -2.05 -3.37
C LEU A 109 -23.78 -2.97 -4.60
N ILE A 110 -24.67 -2.71 -5.56
CA ILE A 110 -24.81 -3.49 -6.79
C ILE A 110 -24.13 -2.72 -7.92
N PRO A 111 -22.93 -3.17 -8.40
CA PRO A 111 -22.26 -2.53 -9.51
C PRO A 111 -22.88 -2.88 -10.85
N ASP A 112 -22.84 -1.96 -11.82
CA ASP A 112 -23.24 -2.22 -13.21
C ASP A 112 -22.25 -3.17 -13.90
N ASP A 113 -20.97 -3.16 -13.49
CA ASP A 113 -19.96 -4.12 -13.88
C ASP A 113 -19.69 -5.11 -12.75
N PRO A 114 -20.05 -6.40 -12.88
CA PRO A 114 -19.87 -7.41 -11.82
C PRO A 114 -18.43 -7.64 -11.36
N GLU A 115 -17.44 -7.27 -12.19
CA GLU A 115 -16.02 -7.37 -11.84
C GLU A 115 -15.58 -6.26 -10.87
N VAL A 116 -16.29 -5.10 -10.89
CA VAL A 116 -16.02 -3.95 -10.01
C VAL A 116 -16.91 -4.03 -8.78
N LYS A 117 -16.49 -4.78 -7.80
CA LYS A 117 -17.20 -4.95 -6.53
C LYS A 117 -16.35 -4.52 -5.34
N PRO A 118 -16.97 -4.22 -4.19
CA PRO A 118 -16.22 -4.05 -2.95
C PRO A 118 -15.29 -5.23 -2.68
N VAL A 119 -14.10 -4.92 -2.20
CA VAL A 119 -13.11 -5.96 -1.82
C VAL A 119 -13.61 -6.75 -0.60
N TYR A 120 -14.31 -6.06 0.30
CA TYR A 120 -14.88 -6.63 1.52
C TYR A 120 -16.37 -6.32 1.54
N ASP A 121 -17.21 -7.34 1.72
CA ASP A 121 -18.68 -7.21 1.71
C ASP A 121 -19.24 -6.73 3.04
N ASN A 122 -18.45 -6.74 4.11
CA ASN A 122 -18.87 -6.51 5.49
C ASN A 122 -18.50 -5.14 6.07
N ILE A 123 -18.17 -4.16 5.24
CA ILE A 123 -17.88 -2.79 5.70
C ILE A 123 -19.23 -2.10 5.98
N PRO A 124 -19.54 -1.68 7.23
CA PRO A 124 -20.83 -1.07 7.55
C PRO A 124 -20.90 0.37 7.00
N ILE A 125 -21.97 0.69 6.30
CA ILE A 125 -22.25 2.01 5.75
C ILE A 125 -23.16 2.79 6.70
N VAL A 126 -24.36 2.27 6.96
CA VAL A 126 -25.35 2.90 7.84
C VAL A 126 -26.30 1.83 8.41
N GLU A 127 -26.86 2.09 9.57
CA GLU A 127 -27.96 1.31 10.14
C GLU A 127 -29.28 2.04 9.85
N LEU A 128 -30.22 1.33 9.24
CA LEU A 128 -31.58 1.78 8.96
C LEU A 128 -32.54 1.17 9.99
N TYR A 129 -33.42 1.99 10.54
CA TYR A 129 -34.50 1.56 11.44
C TYR A 129 -35.79 1.34 10.66
N GLU A 130 -36.83 0.87 11.33
CA GLU A 130 -38.13 0.60 10.73
C GLU A 130 -38.70 1.84 10.03
N GLY A 131 -39.14 1.69 8.78
CA GLY A 131 -39.67 2.77 7.95
C GLY A 131 -38.59 3.69 7.35
N GLN A 132 -37.33 3.43 7.57
CA GLN A 132 -36.24 4.18 6.94
C GLN A 132 -35.79 3.51 5.63
N GLN A 133 -35.41 4.34 4.66
CA GLN A 133 -34.96 3.90 3.34
C GLN A 133 -33.71 4.67 2.91
N LEU A 134 -32.84 4.00 2.16
CA LEU A 134 -31.70 4.59 1.50
C LEU A 134 -31.65 4.17 0.03
N MET A 135 -31.71 5.14 -0.87
CA MET A 135 -31.62 4.94 -2.31
C MET A 135 -30.63 5.90 -2.91
N LEU A 136 -29.57 5.37 -3.54
CA LEU A 136 -28.49 6.17 -4.11
C LEU A 136 -27.84 5.47 -5.30
N GLU A 137 -27.10 6.26 -6.08
CA GLU A 137 -26.16 5.80 -7.10
C GLU A 137 -24.78 6.39 -6.81
N ALA A 138 -23.78 5.53 -6.68
CA ALA A 138 -22.40 5.89 -6.43
C ALA A 138 -21.58 5.66 -7.69
N VAL A 139 -20.87 6.68 -8.17
CA VAL A 139 -20.06 6.60 -9.39
C VAL A 139 -18.59 6.55 -9.04
N ALA A 140 -17.94 5.47 -9.46
CA ALA A 140 -16.51 5.23 -9.26
C ALA A 140 -15.73 5.49 -10.56
N ARG A 141 -14.51 6.06 -10.41
CA ARG A 141 -13.55 6.28 -11.49
C ARG A 141 -12.14 5.87 -11.07
N LEU A 142 -11.23 5.80 -12.04
CA LEU A 142 -9.81 5.70 -11.73
C LEU A 142 -9.27 7.01 -11.15
N GLY A 143 -8.42 6.89 -10.16
CA GLY A 143 -7.63 7.97 -9.60
C GLY A 143 -6.36 7.45 -8.97
N THR A 144 -5.53 8.35 -8.49
CA THR A 144 -4.23 8.02 -7.88
C THR A 144 -4.17 8.44 -6.42
N GLY A 145 -3.33 7.76 -5.63
CA GLY A 145 -3.09 8.13 -4.25
C GLY A 145 -2.52 9.55 -4.07
N ARG A 146 -2.06 10.19 -5.15
CA ARG A 146 -1.64 11.59 -5.15
C ARG A 146 -2.83 12.55 -5.11
N GLU A 147 -3.95 12.17 -5.72
CA GLU A 147 -5.20 12.94 -5.71
C GLU A 147 -5.89 12.83 -4.35
N HIS A 148 -6.13 11.59 -3.91
CA HIS A 148 -6.78 11.32 -2.62
C HIS A 148 -6.38 9.94 -2.08
N ALA A 149 -6.34 9.79 -0.76
CA ALA A 149 -5.97 8.54 -0.10
C ALA A 149 -6.89 7.35 -0.43
N LYS A 150 -8.16 7.60 -0.83
CA LYS A 150 -9.10 6.56 -1.27
C LYS A 150 -8.59 5.73 -2.46
N PHE A 151 -7.71 6.30 -3.28
CA PHE A 151 -7.09 5.65 -4.43
C PHE A 151 -5.76 4.96 -4.12
N GLN A 152 -5.32 4.87 -2.85
CA GLN A 152 -4.08 4.18 -2.51
C GLN A 152 -4.28 2.67 -2.54
N PRO A 153 -3.54 1.93 -3.39
CA PRO A 153 -3.68 0.47 -3.50
C PRO A 153 -3.01 -0.29 -2.36
N VAL A 154 -2.17 0.38 -1.56
CA VAL A 154 -1.41 -0.23 -0.47
C VAL A 154 -1.67 0.49 0.85
N SER A 155 -1.92 -0.29 1.90
CA SER A 155 -2.03 0.18 3.29
C SER A 155 -0.65 0.37 3.90
N ILE A 156 0.21 -0.65 3.76
CA ILE A 156 1.59 -0.64 4.23
C ILE A 156 2.52 -0.72 3.02
N CYS A 157 3.43 0.24 2.91
CA CYS A 157 4.52 0.19 1.95
C CYS A 157 5.75 0.84 2.60
N MET A 158 6.62 0.03 3.14
CA MET A 158 7.81 0.48 3.86
C MET A 158 9.03 -0.37 3.52
N TYR A 159 10.19 0.22 3.73
CA TYR A 159 11.45 -0.51 3.70
C TYR A 159 12.34 -0.11 4.86
N LYS A 160 13.30 -0.96 5.17
CA LYS A 160 14.43 -0.64 6.04
C LYS A 160 15.73 -1.12 5.41
N ILE A 161 16.82 -0.46 5.72
CA ILE A 161 18.17 -0.89 5.33
C ILE A 161 18.53 -2.14 6.13
N ILE A 162 19.12 -3.12 5.48
CA ILE A 162 19.67 -4.32 6.13
C ILE A 162 21.11 -3.97 6.52
N PRO A 163 21.46 -3.92 7.80
CA PRO A 163 22.83 -3.62 8.21
C PRO A 163 23.75 -4.83 8.04
N LYS A 164 25.03 -4.56 7.82
CA LYS A 164 26.11 -5.52 8.06
C LYS A 164 26.58 -5.35 9.49
N ILE A 165 26.53 -6.42 10.27
CA ILE A 165 26.97 -6.42 11.67
C ILE A 165 28.20 -7.32 11.77
N GLU A 166 29.32 -6.76 12.18
CA GLU A 166 30.56 -7.49 12.40
C GLU A 166 30.93 -7.45 13.89
N ILE A 167 31.41 -8.59 14.38
CA ILE A 167 31.95 -8.72 15.74
C ILE A 167 33.44 -8.96 15.60
N THR A 168 34.24 -8.00 16.06
CA THR A 168 35.71 -8.06 15.93
C THR A 168 36.33 -9.01 16.95
N ASN A 169 37.62 -9.31 16.76
CA ASN A 169 38.39 -10.18 17.68
C ASN A 169 38.58 -9.58 19.07
N ASP A 170 38.30 -8.28 19.25
CA ASP A 170 38.38 -7.62 20.55
C ASP A 170 37.20 -7.97 21.48
N CYS A 171 36.26 -8.76 21.01
CA CYS A 171 35.10 -9.20 21.78
C CYS A 171 35.54 -10.08 22.96
N ASN A 172 35.26 -9.61 24.17
CA ASN A 172 35.56 -10.34 25.41
C ASN A 172 34.41 -11.29 25.88
N SER A 173 33.38 -11.47 25.03
CA SER A 173 32.23 -12.35 25.30
C SER A 173 31.46 -12.03 26.58
N CYS A 174 31.37 -10.77 26.97
CA CYS A 174 30.65 -10.34 28.19
C CYS A 174 29.13 -10.41 28.13
N MET A 175 28.54 -10.68 26.95
CA MET A 175 27.10 -10.85 26.64
C MET A 175 26.24 -9.58 26.86
N LYS A 176 26.76 -8.47 27.33
CA LYS A 176 25.99 -7.22 27.55
C LYS A 176 25.24 -6.75 26.32
N CYS A 177 25.78 -6.96 25.12
CA CYS A 177 25.15 -6.60 23.85
C CYS A 177 23.97 -7.51 23.48
N VAL A 178 23.99 -8.77 23.93
CA VAL A 178 22.84 -9.71 23.73
C VAL A 178 21.67 -9.23 24.56
N ASP A 179 21.90 -8.92 25.85
CA ASP A 179 20.86 -8.47 26.78
C ASP A 179 20.30 -7.09 26.39
N ALA A 180 21.15 -6.21 25.82
CA ALA A 180 20.77 -4.88 25.39
C ALA A 180 19.98 -4.86 24.06
N CYS A 181 19.94 -5.96 23.30
CA CYS A 181 19.28 -5.96 22.00
C CYS A 181 17.76 -6.18 22.10
N PRO A 182 16.90 -5.14 21.90
CA PRO A 182 15.45 -5.27 22.04
C PRO A 182 14.82 -6.15 20.94
N ARG A 183 15.57 -6.51 19.90
CA ARG A 183 15.13 -7.31 18.77
C ARG A 183 15.73 -8.71 18.74
N ASN A 184 16.53 -9.08 19.74
CA ASN A 184 17.19 -10.39 19.85
C ASN A 184 17.99 -10.77 18.58
N VAL A 185 18.65 -9.77 17.97
CA VAL A 185 19.48 -9.95 16.76
C VAL A 185 20.76 -10.68 17.09
N LEU A 186 21.29 -10.43 18.30
CA LEU A 186 22.52 -11.04 18.82
C LEU A 186 22.15 -12.18 19.77
N ARG A 187 22.91 -13.26 19.73
CA ARG A 187 22.73 -14.41 20.60
C ARG A 187 24.05 -14.92 21.16
N ASN A 188 23.95 -15.57 22.31
CA ASN A 188 25.04 -16.34 22.89
C ASN A 188 25.02 -17.75 22.26
N ASN A 189 26.09 -18.11 21.58
CA ASN A 189 26.32 -19.47 21.08
C ASN A 189 27.62 -20.00 21.65
N ASP A 190 27.54 -20.90 22.62
CA ASP A 190 28.68 -21.54 23.30
C ASP A 190 29.72 -20.53 23.83
N GLY A 191 29.27 -19.46 24.47
CA GLY A 191 30.15 -18.42 25.04
C GLY A 191 30.65 -17.41 24.01
N LYS A 192 30.15 -17.42 22.78
CA LYS A 192 30.45 -16.42 21.75
C LYS A 192 29.20 -15.66 21.34
N VAL A 193 29.35 -14.37 21.08
CA VAL A 193 28.30 -13.54 20.53
C VAL A 193 28.20 -13.80 19.03
N VAL A 194 27.01 -14.15 18.55
CA VAL A 194 26.75 -14.38 17.11
C VAL A 194 25.57 -13.52 16.64
N VAL A 195 25.58 -13.17 15.35
CA VAL A 195 24.46 -12.47 14.69
C VAL A 195 23.52 -13.54 14.15
N GLU A 196 22.30 -13.61 14.66
CA GLU A 196 21.31 -14.64 14.24
C GLU A 196 20.28 -14.06 13.26
N ASN A 197 19.63 -12.97 13.61
CA ASN A 197 18.53 -12.41 12.86
C ASN A 197 18.81 -10.97 12.39
N VAL A 198 19.73 -10.81 11.45
CA VAL A 198 20.09 -9.48 10.93
C VAL A 198 18.90 -8.74 10.33
N LEU A 199 17.93 -9.47 9.76
CA LEU A 199 16.71 -8.90 9.19
C LEU A 199 15.80 -8.22 10.22
N ASP A 200 15.92 -8.55 11.51
CA ASP A 200 15.14 -7.91 12.57
C ASP A 200 15.83 -6.68 13.17
N CYS A 201 17.09 -6.44 12.83
CA CYS A 201 17.84 -5.29 13.33
C CYS A 201 17.15 -3.97 12.93
N SER A 202 16.95 -3.10 13.92
CA SER A 202 16.40 -1.74 13.75
C SER A 202 17.47 -0.65 13.70
N MET A 203 18.76 -1.03 13.74
CA MET A 203 19.90 -0.11 13.77
C MET A 203 19.87 0.90 14.94
N CYS A 204 19.29 0.53 16.08
CA CYS A 204 19.23 1.38 17.28
C CYS A 204 20.59 1.63 17.93
N ARG A 205 21.60 0.79 17.60
CA ARG A 205 22.97 0.84 18.13
C ARG A 205 23.09 0.65 19.65
N ASP A 206 22.07 0.12 20.34
CA ASP A 206 22.14 -0.16 21.77
C ASP A 206 23.26 -1.16 22.08
N CYS A 207 23.42 -2.20 21.26
CA CYS A 207 24.50 -3.17 21.40
C CYS A 207 25.89 -2.54 21.28
N VAL A 208 26.07 -1.50 20.44
CA VAL A 208 27.32 -0.78 20.30
C VAL A 208 27.58 0.08 21.55
N ARG A 209 26.54 0.77 22.06
CA ARG A 209 26.67 1.64 23.24
C ARG A 209 27.13 0.93 24.52
N VAL A 210 26.71 -0.33 24.69
CA VAL A 210 27.08 -1.14 25.87
C VAL A 210 28.37 -1.94 25.68
N CYS A 211 28.97 -1.92 24.50
CA CYS A 211 30.16 -2.67 24.16
C CYS A 211 31.42 -1.90 24.56
N GLU A 212 31.91 -2.11 25.78
CA GLU A 212 33.12 -1.43 26.31
C GLU A 212 34.38 -1.62 25.40
N PRO A 213 34.67 -2.84 24.86
CA PRO A 213 35.79 -3.02 23.96
C PRO A 213 35.54 -2.50 22.53
N ASN A 214 34.38 -1.88 22.24
CA ASN A 214 33.98 -1.41 20.91
C ASN A 214 34.07 -2.50 19.80
N ALA A 215 33.79 -3.75 20.16
CA ALA A 215 33.99 -4.90 19.30
C ALA A 215 32.81 -5.12 18.30
N ILE A 216 31.77 -4.26 18.29
CA ILE A 216 30.62 -4.37 17.40
C ILE A 216 30.64 -3.22 16.41
N VAL A 217 30.72 -3.56 15.13
CA VAL A 217 30.65 -2.60 14.01
C VAL A 217 29.33 -2.82 13.27
N ILE A 218 28.59 -1.75 13.05
CA ILE A 218 27.33 -1.77 12.26
C ILE A 218 27.48 -0.80 11.10
N GLU A 219 27.46 -1.34 9.89
CA GLU A 219 27.53 -0.61 8.63
C GLU A 219 26.21 -0.70 7.87
N GLU A 220 25.85 0.38 7.17
CA GLU A 220 24.73 0.37 6.24
C GLU A 220 25.14 -0.34 4.96
N THR A 221 24.24 -1.16 4.41
CA THR A 221 24.42 -1.78 3.11
C THR A 221 23.51 -1.14 2.07
N ASN A 222 23.67 -1.55 0.82
CA ASN A 222 22.78 -1.19 -0.28
C ASN A 222 21.64 -2.22 -0.47
N ASP A 223 21.29 -2.93 0.60
CA ASP A 223 20.21 -3.93 0.64
C ASP A 223 19.04 -3.42 1.48
N PHE A 224 17.84 -3.52 0.95
CA PHE A 224 16.62 -3.00 1.56
C PHE A 224 15.60 -4.10 1.76
N LEU A 225 15.12 -4.26 2.99
CA LEU A 225 14.02 -5.15 3.31
C LEU A 225 12.70 -4.40 3.15
N PHE A 226 11.92 -4.78 2.13
CA PHE A 226 10.59 -4.24 1.86
C PHE A 226 9.49 -5.07 2.52
N THR A 227 8.47 -4.37 3.00
CA THR A 227 7.17 -4.94 3.36
C THR A 227 6.09 -4.12 2.67
N VAL A 228 5.30 -4.79 1.83
CA VAL A 228 4.20 -4.17 1.09
C VAL A 228 2.93 -4.96 1.39
N GLU A 229 1.87 -4.25 1.77
CA GLU A 229 0.56 -4.82 2.05
C GLU A 229 -0.51 -4.04 1.27
N GLY A 230 -1.22 -4.75 0.40
CA GLY A 230 -2.29 -4.20 -0.42
C GLY A 230 -3.59 -4.04 0.36
N VAL A 231 -4.48 -3.19 -0.14
CA VAL A 231 -5.84 -3.05 0.37
C VAL A 231 -6.80 -4.07 -0.28
N GLY A 232 -6.37 -4.70 -1.39
CA GLY A 232 -7.12 -5.75 -2.09
C GLY A 232 -7.80 -5.28 -3.38
N GLN A 233 -7.67 -4.00 -3.74
CA GLN A 233 -8.16 -3.46 -5.02
C GLN A 233 -7.41 -4.09 -6.21
N LEU A 234 -6.12 -4.36 -6.03
CA LEU A 234 -5.20 -5.00 -6.98
C LEU A 234 -4.32 -6.02 -6.25
N PRO A 235 -3.90 -7.11 -6.91
CA PRO A 235 -2.85 -7.98 -6.39
C PRO A 235 -1.56 -7.20 -6.16
N VAL A 236 -0.85 -7.45 -5.06
CA VAL A 236 0.35 -6.67 -4.68
C VAL A 236 1.43 -6.73 -5.77
N ARG A 237 1.61 -7.86 -6.45
CA ARG A 237 2.55 -7.97 -7.59
C ARG A 237 2.20 -7.03 -8.74
N VAL A 238 0.92 -6.86 -9.02
CA VAL A 238 0.45 -5.93 -10.07
C VAL A 238 0.81 -4.50 -9.67
N VAL A 239 0.56 -4.13 -8.40
CA VAL A 239 0.93 -2.81 -7.86
C VAL A 239 2.43 -2.55 -8.00
N MET A 240 3.26 -3.53 -7.62
CA MET A 240 4.72 -3.41 -7.70
C MET A 240 5.21 -3.22 -9.13
N ARG A 241 4.68 -4.01 -10.08
CA ARG A 241 5.04 -3.94 -11.50
C ARG A 241 4.58 -2.62 -12.11
N LYS A 242 3.31 -2.25 -11.89
CA LYS A 242 2.74 -1.00 -12.42
C LYS A 242 3.48 0.24 -11.93
N ALA A 243 3.92 0.23 -10.67
CA ALA A 243 4.74 1.30 -10.12
C ALA A 243 6.07 1.46 -10.86
N LEU A 244 6.73 0.36 -11.25
CA LEU A 244 7.98 0.39 -12.03
C LEU A 244 7.73 0.88 -13.47
N GLU A 245 6.64 0.42 -14.11
CA GLU A 245 6.24 0.89 -15.44
C GLU A 245 6.02 2.41 -15.44
N ILE A 246 5.29 2.94 -14.48
CA ILE A 246 5.04 4.38 -14.34
C ILE A 246 6.36 5.16 -14.12
N LEU A 247 7.28 4.64 -13.30
CA LEU A 247 8.59 5.28 -13.12
C LEU A 247 9.40 5.31 -14.41
N LYS A 248 9.37 4.22 -15.19
CA LYS A 248 10.02 4.14 -16.49
C LYS A 248 9.41 5.13 -17.48
N GLU A 249 8.07 5.16 -17.61
CA GLU A 249 7.36 6.10 -18.48
C GLU A 249 7.71 7.57 -18.15
N LYS A 250 7.78 7.92 -16.87
CA LYS A 250 8.16 9.28 -16.42
C LYS A 250 9.62 9.61 -16.75
N ALA A 251 10.52 8.65 -16.66
CA ALA A 251 11.91 8.86 -17.04
C ALA A 251 12.06 9.06 -18.56
N GLU A 252 11.34 8.28 -19.35
CA GLU A 252 11.30 8.40 -20.82
C GLU A 252 10.67 9.74 -21.28
N GLU A 253 9.61 10.18 -20.60
CA GLU A 253 8.99 11.49 -20.82
C GLU A 253 9.97 12.64 -20.53
N ALA A 254 10.66 12.57 -19.39
CA ALA A 254 11.67 13.57 -19.04
C ALA A 254 12.79 13.64 -20.07
N ASN A 255 13.28 12.49 -20.57
CA ASN A 255 14.30 12.45 -21.61
C ASN A 255 13.81 13.09 -22.92
N ARG A 256 12.57 12.83 -23.34
CA ARG A 256 12.01 13.47 -24.56
C ARG A 256 11.95 15.00 -24.43
N ILE A 257 11.49 15.51 -23.27
CA ILE A 257 11.45 16.95 -23.02
C ILE A 257 12.86 17.55 -23.08
N LEU A 258 13.86 16.89 -22.54
CA LEU A 258 15.25 17.36 -22.58
C LEU A 258 15.82 17.37 -24.00
N GLU A 259 15.47 16.38 -24.84
CA GLU A 259 15.88 16.31 -26.26
C GLU A 259 15.22 17.44 -27.08
N GLU A 260 13.97 17.80 -26.78
CA GLU A 260 13.25 18.92 -27.44
C GLU A 260 13.81 20.29 -27.07
N LEU A 261 14.51 20.40 -25.93
CA LEU A 261 15.11 21.65 -25.45
C LEU A 261 16.57 21.83 -25.89
N SER A 262 17.19 20.80 -26.49
CA SER A 262 18.55 20.80 -26.98
C SER A 262 18.63 21.09 -28.49
#